data_7b4739eedca25a9c1190f88dbeb7d3f5
#
_entry.id   7b4739eedca25a9c1190f88dbeb7d3f5
#
_cell.length_a   1.000
_cell.length_b   1.000
_cell.length_c   1.000
_cell.angle_alpha   90.00
_cell.angle_beta   90.00
_cell.angle_gamma   90.00
#
_symmetry.space_group_name_H-M   'P 1'
#
loop_
_entity.id
_entity.type
_entity.pdbx_description
1 polymer ?
#
loop_
_entity_poly.entity_id
_entity_poly.type
_entity_poly.pdbx_seq_one_letter_code
_entity_poly.pdbx_strand_id
1 'polypeptide(L)'
;MNIAALGLAFMALFVGMILPVQFSINSQLARVFGSALPAASISFLVGTLVLIVLTLLTQREWPNIAVLKSTPAYIFIAGGLIGATFVACSVIVTPRLGAAVTFCFIIAGQLLSATLIDHFGAFNVTVQAITPGRIFGIALVAAGAVMMRLL
;
A
#
# COMPACT_ATOMS: atom_id res chain seq x y z
N MET A 1 23.69 2.78 -9.65
CA MET A 1 22.34 2.20 -9.90
C MET A 1 22.25 1.95 -11.40
N ASN A 2 21.91 0.74 -11.83
CA ASN A 2 21.78 0.45 -13.27
C ASN A 2 20.44 1.02 -13.81
N ILE A 3 20.32 1.11 -15.15
CA ILE A 3 19.15 1.71 -15.83
C ILE A 3 17.84 1.00 -15.43
N ALA A 4 17.88 -0.33 -15.28
CA ALA A 4 16.70 -1.09 -14.86
C ALA A 4 16.26 -0.74 -13.42
N ALA A 5 17.19 -0.61 -12.48
CA ALA A 5 16.89 -0.19 -11.11
C ALA A 5 16.35 1.25 -11.06
N LEU A 6 16.83 2.13 -11.94
CA LEU A 6 16.32 3.49 -12.05
C LEU A 6 14.86 3.49 -12.55
N GLY A 7 14.55 2.68 -13.56
CA GLY A 7 13.19 2.52 -14.07
C GLY A 7 12.20 2.01 -13.01
N LEU A 8 12.61 1.01 -12.22
CA LEU A 8 11.80 0.50 -11.09
C LEU A 8 11.59 1.56 -10.01
N ALA A 9 12.60 2.37 -9.71
CA ALA A 9 12.48 3.47 -8.74
C ALA A 9 11.49 4.55 -9.22
N PHE A 10 11.52 4.92 -10.50
CA PHE A 10 10.53 5.85 -11.07
C PHE A 10 9.12 5.27 -11.06
N MET A 11 8.97 3.98 -11.35
CA MET A 11 7.67 3.31 -11.25
C MET A 11 7.13 3.32 -9.82
N ALA A 12 7.97 3.04 -8.83
CA ALA A 12 7.59 3.10 -7.41
C ALA A 12 7.18 4.53 -6.99
N LEU A 13 7.93 5.54 -7.43
CA LEU A 13 7.59 6.95 -7.18
C LEU A 13 6.24 7.32 -7.81
N PHE A 14 6.00 6.93 -9.06
CA PHE A 14 4.74 7.17 -9.75
C PHE A 14 3.54 6.54 -9.02
N VAL A 15 3.67 5.27 -8.60
CA VAL A 15 2.63 4.59 -7.79
C VAL A 15 2.39 5.34 -6.48
N GLY A 16 3.46 5.80 -5.82
CA GLY A 16 3.36 6.62 -4.60
C GLY A 16 2.58 7.92 -4.81
N MET A 17 2.72 8.56 -5.98
CA MET A 17 1.99 9.80 -6.33
C MET A 17 0.49 9.57 -6.59
N ILE A 18 0.09 8.38 -7.04
CA ILE A 18 -1.32 8.05 -7.32
C ILE A 18 -2.11 7.79 -6.03
N LEU A 19 -1.49 7.21 -5.00
CA LEU A 19 -2.18 6.83 -3.76
C LEU A 19 -2.90 7.98 -3.05
N PRO A 20 -2.32 9.18 -2.87
CA PRO A 20 -3.03 10.33 -2.28
C PRO A 20 -4.27 10.74 -3.06
N VAL A 21 -4.21 10.64 -4.39
CA VAL A 21 -5.36 10.94 -5.28
C VAL A 21 -6.48 9.94 -5.04
N GLN A 22 -6.16 8.63 -5.02
CA GLN A 22 -7.12 7.57 -4.75
C GLN A 22 -7.83 7.77 -3.39
N PHE A 23 -7.07 8.06 -2.34
CA PHE A 23 -7.65 8.26 -1.00
C PHE A 23 -8.52 9.50 -0.91
N SER A 24 -8.14 10.57 -1.60
CA SER A 24 -8.94 11.79 -1.67
C SER A 24 -10.27 11.55 -2.39
N ILE A 25 -10.27 10.81 -3.49
CA ILE A 25 -11.48 10.40 -4.22
C ILE A 25 -12.36 9.49 -3.35
N ASN A 26 -11.77 8.47 -2.70
CA ASN A 26 -12.52 7.58 -1.81
C ASN A 26 -13.08 8.33 -0.60
N SER A 27 -12.41 9.34 -0.10
CA SER A 27 -12.91 10.20 0.98
C SER A 27 -14.10 11.05 0.52
N GLN A 28 -14.12 11.50 -0.76
CA GLN A 28 -15.31 12.16 -1.32
C GLN A 28 -16.48 11.19 -1.41
N LEU A 29 -16.26 9.97 -1.90
CA LEU A 29 -17.28 8.94 -2.01
C LEU A 29 -17.84 8.57 -0.61
N ALA A 30 -16.96 8.48 0.39
CA ALA A 30 -17.36 8.23 1.78
C ALA A 30 -18.27 9.34 2.35
N ARG A 31 -18.03 10.61 1.98
CA ARG A 31 -18.92 11.71 2.36
C ARG A 31 -20.31 11.58 1.73
N VAL A 32 -20.38 11.18 0.45
CA VAL A 32 -21.63 10.95 -0.26
C VAL A 32 -22.43 9.80 0.38
N PHE A 33 -21.76 8.73 0.76
CA PHE A 33 -22.40 7.54 1.36
C PHE A 33 -22.61 7.63 2.87
N GLY A 34 -22.04 8.65 3.51
CA GLY A 34 -22.06 8.76 4.98
C GLY A 34 -21.17 7.74 5.70
N SER A 35 -20.39 6.93 4.95
CA SER A 35 -19.57 5.86 5.53
C SER A 35 -18.33 5.55 4.68
N ALA A 36 -17.20 5.28 5.35
CA ALA A 36 -15.95 4.88 4.71
C ALA A 36 -15.99 3.45 4.13
N LEU A 37 -16.72 2.54 4.79
CA LEU A 37 -16.72 1.12 4.39
C LEU A 37 -17.35 0.89 3.01
N PRO A 38 -18.55 1.41 2.68
CA PRO A 38 -19.10 1.29 1.33
C PRO A 38 -18.21 1.93 0.27
N ALA A 39 -17.57 3.06 0.55
CA ALA A 39 -16.66 3.72 -0.37
C ALA A 39 -15.43 2.84 -0.66
N ALA A 40 -14.83 2.27 0.37
CA ALA A 40 -13.73 1.30 0.22
C ALA A 40 -14.17 0.06 -0.56
N SER A 41 -15.34 -0.49 -0.26
CA SER A 41 -15.87 -1.68 -0.94
C SER A 41 -16.06 -1.46 -2.44
N ILE A 42 -16.61 -0.32 -2.85
CA ILE A 42 -16.76 0.03 -4.28
C ILE A 42 -15.39 0.20 -4.94
N SER A 43 -14.44 0.87 -4.28
CA SER A 43 -13.09 1.04 -4.80
C SER A 43 -12.40 -0.31 -5.06
N PHE A 44 -12.53 -1.26 -4.12
CA PHE A 44 -12.00 -2.63 -4.30
C PHE A 44 -12.73 -3.41 -5.39
N LEU A 45 -14.05 -3.27 -5.49
CA LEU A 45 -14.83 -3.93 -6.54
C LEU A 45 -14.38 -3.44 -7.93
N VAL A 46 -14.27 -2.13 -8.13
CA VAL A 46 -13.79 -1.56 -9.39
C VAL A 46 -12.36 -2.02 -9.68
N GLY A 47 -11.47 -1.98 -8.68
CA GLY A 47 -10.10 -2.48 -8.82
C GLY A 47 -10.06 -3.96 -9.20
N THR A 48 -10.89 -4.79 -8.59
CA THR A 48 -11.02 -6.22 -8.90
C THR A 48 -11.45 -6.43 -10.36
N LEU A 49 -12.46 -5.70 -10.83
CA LEU A 49 -12.93 -5.79 -12.21
C LEU A 49 -11.83 -5.39 -13.21
N VAL A 50 -11.12 -4.29 -12.93
CA VAL A 50 -9.98 -3.86 -13.76
C VAL A 50 -8.89 -4.92 -13.80
N LEU A 51 -8.52 -5.51 -12.65
CA LEU A 51 -7.51 -6.57 -12.60
C LEU A 51 -7.95 -7.83 -13.34
N ILE A 52 -9.22 -8.23 -13.24
CA ILE A 52 -9.77 -9.36 -14.02
C ILE A 52 -9.62 -9.10 -15.52
N VAL A 53 -10.05 -7.91 -15.97
CA VAL A 53 -9.94 -7.55 -17.41
C VAL A 53 -8.47 -7.56 -17.86
N LEU A 54 -7.58 -6.94 -17.09
CA LEU A 54 -6.15 -6.93 -17.42
C LEU A 54 -5.55 -8.34 -17.44
N THR A 55 -5.93 -9.20 -16.49
CA THR A 55 -5.49 -10.60 -16.48
C THR A 55 -5.95 -11.34 -17.73
N LEU A 56 -7.21 -11.18 -18.13
CA LEU A 56 -7.75 -11.81 -19.34
C LEU A 56 -7.07 -11.30 -20.62
N LEU A 57 -6.64 -10.04 -20.65
CA LEU A 57 -5.97 -9.46 -21.80
C LEU A 57 -4.48 -9.80 -21.87
N THR A 58 -3.81 -9.99 -20.73
CA THR A 58 -2.34 -10.15 -20.65
C THR A 58 -1.92 -11.60 -20.38
N GLN A 59 -2.71 -12.34 -19.63
CA GLN A 59 -2.42 -13.73 -19.25
C GLN A 59 -3.41 -14.66 -19.95
N ARG A 60 -2.88 -15.63 -20.67
CA ARG A 60 -3.71 -16.61 -21.38
C ARG A 60 -4.31 -17.68 -20.47
N GLU A 61 -3.74 -17.89 -19.30
CA GLU A 61 -4.14 -18.97 -18.38
C GLU A 61 -4.27 -18.46 -16.94
N TRP A 62 -5.34 -18.85 -16.28
CA TRP A 62 -5.50 -18.68 -14.84
C TRP A 62 -4.70 -19.75 -14.08
N PRO A 63 -4.32 -19.49 -12.81
CA PRO A 63 -3.64 -20.49 -12.01
C PRO A 63 -4.41 -21.80 -11.98
N ASN A 64 -3.68 -22.91 -12.17
CA ASN A 64 -4.26 -24.25 -12.14
C ASN A 64 -4.92 -24.53 -10.79
N ILE A 65 -6.05 -25.23 -10.80
CA ILE A 65 -6.80 -25.65 -9.59
C ILE A 65 -5.89 -26.41 -8.60
N ALA A 66 -4.92 -27.19 -9.09
CA ALA A 66 -3.96 -27.88 -8.23
C ALA A 66 -3.11 -26.89 -7.41
N VAL A 67 -2.64 -25.80 -8.02
CA VAL A 67 -1.89 -24.73 -7.35
C VAL A 67 -2.77 -24.01 -6.32
N LEU A 68 -4.03 -23.74 -6.68
CA LEU A 68 -4.98 -23.11 -5.74
C LEU A 68 -5.22 -23.99 -4.52
N LYS A 69 -5.38 -25.31 -4.70
CA LYS A 69 -5.59 -26.26 -3.59
C LYS A 69 -4.35 -26.48 -2.71
N SER A 70 -3.15 -26.39 -3.28
CA SER A 70 -1.90 -26.55 -2.53
C SER A 70 -1.46 -25.29 -1.80
N THR A 71 -2.02 -24.14 -2.11
CA THR A 71 -1.67 -22.87 -1.50
C THR A 71 -2.44 -22.67 -0.20
N PRO A 72 -1.79 -22.36 0.93
CA PRO A 72 -2.46 -22.09 2.18
C PRO A 72 -3.49 -20.97 2.10
N ALA A 73 -4.69 -21.18 2.65
CA ALA A 73 -5.82 -20.26 2.56
C ALA A 73 -5.49 -18.83 3.07
N TYR A 74 -4.63 -18.72 4.08
CA TYR A 74 -4.26 -17.41 4.64
C TYR A 74 -3.58 -16.50 3.62
N ILE A 75 -2.85 -17.07 2.63
CA ILE A 75 -2.15 -16.28 1.59
C ILE A 75 -3.17 -15.56 0.70
N PHE A 76 -4.30 -16.21 0.39
CA PHE A 76 -5.37 -15.58 -0.39
C PHE A 76 -6.12 -14.50 0.37
N ILE A 77 -6.28 -14.67 1.69
CA ILE A 77 -7.14 -13.82 2.52
C ILE A 77 -6.37 -12.64 3.11
N ALA A 78 -5.13 -12.86 3.58
CA ALA A 78 -4.38 -11.87 4.34
C ALA A 78 -4.13 -10.58 3.55
N GLY A 79 -3.73 -10.68 2.29
CA GLY A 79 -3.49 -9.51 1.45
C GLY A 79 -4.73 -8.65 1.26
N GLY A 80 -5.87 -9.28 0.96
CA GLY A 80 -7.16 -8.59 0.81
C GLY A 80 -7.63 -7.94 2.12
N LEU A 81 -7.50 -8.64 3.24
CA LEU A 81 -7.89 -8.12 4.56
C LEU A 81 -7.03 -6.91 4.98
N ILE A 82 -5.71 -7.02 4.82
CA ILE A 82 -4.79 -5.92 5.11
C ILE A 82 -5.08 -4.73 4.19
N GLY A 83 -5.26 -4.96 2.89
CA GLY A 83 -5.58 -3.91 1.93
C GLY A 83 -6.91 -3.21 2.26
N ALA A 84 -7.96 -3.97 2.56
CA ALA A 84 -9.26 -3.41 2.94
C ALA A 84 -9.16 -2.53 4.20
N THR A 85 -8.45 -3.02 5.22
CA THR A 85 -8.19 -2.27 6.46
C THR A 85 -7.42 -0.98 6.15
N PHE A 86 -6.37 -1.06 5.35
CA PHE A 86 -5.55 0.08 4.95
C PHE A 86 -6.38 1.16 4.25
N VAL A 87 -7.19 0.80 3.25
CA VAL A 87 -8.03 1.76 2.52
C VAL A 87 -9.11 2.34 3.43
N ALA A 88 -9.82 1.51 4.20
CA ALA A 88 -10.86 1.98 5.11
C ALA A 88 -10.32 2.98 6.13
N CYS A 89 -9.19 2.68 6.78
CA CYS A 89 -8.52 3.59 7.72
C CYS A 89 -8.08 4.89 7.04
N SER A 90 -7.49 4.79 5.84
CA SER A 90 -7.00 5.96 5.10
C SER A 90 -8.14 6.91 4.70
N VAL A 91 -9.28 6.37 4.30
CA VAL A 91 -10.49 7.15 3.97
C VAL A 91 -11.03 7.90 5.20
N ILE A 92 -10.92 7.32 6.39
CA ILE A 92 -11.32 7.93 7.66
C ILE A 92 -10.34 9.03 8.10
N VAL A 93 -9.03 8.77 7.95
CA VAL A 93 -7.97 9.63 8.48
C VAL A 93 -7.71 10.84 7.57
N THR A 94 -7.71 10.65 6.25
CA THR A 94 -7.35 11.68 5.27
C THR A 94 -8.17 12.97 5.40
N PRO A 95 -9.50 12.94 5.58
CA PRO A 95 -10.29 14.18 5.76
C PRO A 95 -9.98 14.92 7.07
N ARG A 96 -9.42 14.24 8.06
CA ARG A 96 -9.14 14.80 9.40
C ARG A 96 -7.76 15.42 9.52
N LEU A 97 -6.76 14.78 8.92
CA LEU A 97 -5.36 15.21 8.99
C LEU A 97 -4.89 15.95 7.73
N GLY A 98 -5.64 15.87 6.65
CA GLY A 98 -5.19 16.26 5.31
C GLY A 98 -4.37 15.18 4.62
N ALA A 99 -4.36 15.20 3.29
CA ALA A 99 -3.70 14.15 2.52
C ALA A 99 -2.19 14.08 2.79
N ALA A 100 -1.48 15.21 2.78
CA ALA A 100 -0.03 15.24 2.96
C ALA A 100 0.41 14.67 4.31
N VAL A 101 -0.20 15.12 5.41
CA VAL A 101 0.12 14.64 6.76
C VAL A 101 -0.20 13.15 6.91
N THR A 102 -1.37 12.71 6.41
CA THR A 102 -1.75 11.30 6.43
C THR A 102 -0.70 10.43 5.74
N PHE A 103 -0.24 10.84 4.55
CA PHE A 103 0.76 10.07 3.81
C PHE A 103 2.13 10.09 4.47
N CYS A 104 2.55 11.16 5.11
CA CYS A 104 3.79 11.18 5.87
C CYS A 104 3.80 10.13 6.98
N PHE A 105 2.70 10.01 7.75
CA PHE A 105 2.59 8.97 8.79
C PHE A 105 2.48 7.55 8.20
N ILE A 106 1.75 7.38 7.10
CA ILE A 106 1.66 6.10 6.39
C ILE A 106 3.04 5.65 5.93
N ILE A 107 3.81 6.52 5.29
CA ILE A 107 5.16 6.21 4.80
C ILE A 107 6.10 5.85 5.95
N ALA A 108 6.05 6.59 7.06
CA ALA A 108 6.83 6.27 8.25
C ALA A 108 6.52 4.86 8.76
N GLY A 109 5.23 4.51 8.87
CA GLY A 109 4.79 3.17 9.29
C GLY A 109 5.21 2.08 8.29
N GLN A 110 5.09 2.34 7.00
CA GLN A 110 5.52 1.42 5.94
C GLN A 110 7.03 1.15 5.98
N LEU A 111 7.84 2.19 6.19
CA LEU A 111 9.29 2.04 6.29
C LEU A 111 9.70 1.23 7.53
N LEU A 112 9.03 1.44 8.67
CA LEU A 112 9.26 0.62 9.87
C LEU A 112 8.96 -0.86 9.59
N SER A 113 7.77 -1.16 9.08
CA SER A 113 7.36 -2.53 8.76
C SER A 113 8.26 -3.17 7.72
N ALA A 114 8.59 -2.45 6.64
CA ALA A 114 9.47 -2.95 5.59
C ALA A 114 10.87 -3.27 6.13
N THR A 115 11.41 -2.40 7.00
CA THR A 115 12.72 -2.64 7.60
C THR A 115 12.74 -3.88 8.51
N LEU A 116 11.66 -4.13 9.24
CA LEU A 116 11.53 -5.36 10.04
C LEU A 116 11.40 -6.60 9.16
N ILE A 117 10.58 -6.54 8.10
CA ILE A 117 10.42 -7.62 7.11
C ILE A 117 11.78 -7.95 6.47
N ASP A 118 12.52 -6.95 6.02
CA ASP A 118 13.85 -7.10 5.44
C ASP A 118 14.84 -7.71 6.44
N HIS A 119 14.82 -7.25 7.70
CA HIS A 119 15.75 -7.69 8.73
C HIS A 119 15.60 -9.18 9.04
N PHE A 120 14.35 -9.63 9.18
CA PHE A 120 14.05 -11.02 9.48
C PHE A 120 13.93 -11.92 8.24
N GLY A 121 13.99 -11.37 7.03
CA GLY A 121 13.76 -12.12 5.80
C GLY A 121 12.35 -12.72 5.73
N ALA A 122 11.38 -12.10 6.40
CA ALA A 122 10.01 -12.58 6.42
C ALA A 122 9.42 -12.64 5.01
N PHE A 123 8.50 -13.57 4.76
CA PHE A 123 7.87 -13.77 3.43
C PHE A 123 8.86 -14.07 2.30
N ASN A 124 10.02 -14.68 2.60
CA ASN A 124 11.07 -15.05 1.65
C ASN A 124 11.73 -13.85 0.92
N VAL A 125 11.70 -12.64 1.52
CA VAL A 125 12.46 -11.52 0.98
C VAL A 125 13.95 -11.66 1.36
N THR A 126 14.82 -11.04 0.55
CA THR A 126 16.27 -11.04 0.84
C THR A 126 16.56 -10.34 2.16
N VAL A 127 17.27 -11.04 3.05
CA VAL A 127 17.64 -10.49 4.36
C VAL A 127 18.54 -9.26 4.19
N GLN A 128 18.13 -8.17 4.80
CA GLN A 128 18.92 -6.94 4.86
C GLN A 128 18.93 -6.42 6.30
N ALA A 129 20.08 -6.49 6.94
CA ALA A 129 20.23 -6.10 8.34
C ALA A 129 19.86 -4.63 8.56
N ILE A 130 19.30 -4.37 9.74
CA ILE A 130 19.07 -3.00 10.21
C ILE A 130 20.42 -2.34 10.43
N THR A 131 20.64 -1.19 9.78
CA THR A 131 21.85 -0.37 9.93
C THR A 131 21.51 0.95 10.61
N PRO A 132 22.46 1.60 11.28
CA PRO A 132 22.23 2.95 11.86
C PRO A 132 21.73 3.96 10.83
N GLY A 133 22.20 3.88 9.57
CA GLY A 133 21.74 4.73 8.48
C GLY A 133 20.26 4.52 8.15
N ARG A 134 19.78 3.27 8.14
CA ARG A 134 18.35 2.96 7.94
C ARG A 134 17.48 3.51 9.07
N ILE A 135 17.92 3.34 10.33
CA ILE A 135 17.23 3.89 11.50
C ILE A 135 17.15 5.42 11.41
N PHE A 136 18.27 6.07 11.07
CA PHE A 136 18.34 7.51 10.91
C PHE A 136 17.41 8.00 9.79
N GLY A 137 17.37 7.32 8.65
CA GLY A 137 16.46 7.63 7.54
C GLY A 137 14.99 7.56 7.94
N ILE A 138 14.59 6.52 8.67
CA ILE A 138 13.22 6.36 9.18
C ILE A 138 12.90 7.48 10.20
N ALA A 139 13.83 7.80 11.08
CA ALA A 139 13.66 8.88 12.05
C ALA A 139 13.47 10.26 11.38
N LEU A 140 14.19 10.53 10.28
CA LEU A 140 14.01 11.75 9.49
C LEU A 140 12.62 11.83 8.85
N VAL A 141 12.11 10.73 8.30
CA VAL A 141 10.75 10.68 7.72
C VAL A 141 9.70 10.91 8.81
N ALA A 142 9.85 10.25 9.96
CA ALA A 142 8.93 10.43 11.09
C ALA A 142 8.97 11.88 11.63
N ALA A 143 10.16 12.47 11.78
CA ALA A 143 10.31 13.87 12.17
C ALA A 143 9.67 14.83 11.15
N GLY A 144 9.86 14.59 9.85
CA GLY A 144 9.21 15.34 8.78
C GLY A 144 7.68 15.26 8.84
N ALA A 145 7.13 14.06 9.14
CA ALA A 145 5.68 13.89 9.34
C ALA A 145 5.14 14.74 10.50
N VAL A 146 5.86 14.77 11.63
CA VAL A 146 5.50 15.59 12.79
C VAL A 146 5.60 17.08 12.45
N MET A 147 6.66 17.50 11.78
CA MET A 147 6.84 18.89 11.36
C MET A 147 5.72 19.36 10.45
N MET A 148 5.33 18.55 9.44
CA MET A 148 4.21 18.87 8.54
C MET A 148 2.87 18.96 9.29
N ARG A 149 2.74 18.37 10.45
CA ARG A 149 1.53 18.45 11.27
C ARG A 149 1.50 19.69 12.15
N LEU A 150 2.67 20.16 12.62
CA LEU A 150 2.81 21.26 13.57
C LEU A 150 2.92 22.63 12.90
N LEU A 151 3.39 22.68 11.67
CA LEU A 151 3.54 23.89 10.86
C LEU A 151 2.39 24.08 9.87
#